data_4d965702f5ab6a24c201f7662b9eef3b
#
_entry.id   4d965702f5ab6a24c201f7662b9eef3b
#
_cell.length_a   1.000
_cell.length_b   1.000
_cell.length_c   1.000
_cell.angle_alpha   90.00
_cell.angle_beta   90.00
_cell.angle_gamma   90.00
#
_symmetry.space_group_name_H-M   'P 1'
#
loop_
_entity.id
_entity.type
_entity.pdbx_description
1 polymer ?
#
loop_
_entity_poly.entity_id
_entity_poly.type
_entity_poly.pdbx_seq_one_letter_code
_entity_poly.pdbx_strand_id
1 'polypeptide(L)'
;NRGECAQFCRLPFSLVDADGKTIVRNKHLLSLKDLNQSEVLEELLDAGATSLKIEGRLKDVTYVKNVTAAYRRRLDAIFARRKEYARASSGTCRFDFQPQLDKSFSRGFTHYFLQGRGGEITSFDTPKSLGEEMGTLKEQRGGYLTVAGIKPFHNGDGVCFLDEQGRLQGFRINRVDGNK
;
A
#
# COMPACT_ATOMS: atom_id res chain seq x y z
N ASN A 1 -6.04 -27.65 -9.29
CA ASN A 1 -5.48 -26.51 -8.58
C ASN A 1 -4.29 -26.96 -7.73
N ARG A 2 -3.08 -26.51 -8.08
CA ARG A 2 -1.82 -26.88 -7.40
C ARG A 2 -1.38 -25.83 -6.36
N GLY A 3 -2.23 -24.87 -6.01
CA GLY A 3 -1.91 -23.79 -5.09
C GLY A 3 -1.01 -22.70 -5.68
N GLU A 4 -0.64 -22.80 -6.95
CA GLU A 4 0.13 -21.78 -7.65
C GLU A 4 -0.79 -20.68 -8.17
N CYS A 5 -0.41 -19.41 -7.93
CA CYS A 5 -1.14 -18.26 -8.41
C CYS A 5 -0.45 -17.69 -9.65
N ALA A 6 -1.10 -17.76 -10.80
CA ALA A 6 -0.59 -17.20 -12.05
C ALA A 6 -0.71 -15.67 -12.14
N GLN A 7 -1.30 -15.02 -11.13
CA GLN A 7 -1.48 -13.57 -11.03
C GLN A 7 -2.17 -12.90 -12.24
N PHE A 8 -3.11 -13.59 -12.88
CA PHE A 8 -3.88 -13.01 -14.00
C PHE A 8 -4.54 -11.69 -13.66
N CYS A 9 -4.99 -11.51 -12.41
CA CYS A 9 -5.53 -10.23 -11.94
C CYS A 9 -4.52 -9.06 -11.96
N ARG A 10 -3.25 -9.32 -12.25
CA ARG A 10 -2.19 -8.32 -12.36
C ARG A 10 -1.79 -8.00 -13.79
N LEU A 11 -2.37 -8.71 -14.76
CA LEU A 11 -2.16 -8.44 -16.17
C LEU A 11 -2.97 -7.21 -16.62
N PRO A 12 -2.50 -6.52 -17.67
CA PRO A 12 -3.30 -5.47 -18.30
C PRO A 12 -4.43 -6.08 -19.14
N PHE A 13 -5.60 -5.46 -19.06
CA PHE A 13 -6.79 -5.83 -19.83
C PHE A 13 -7.37 -4.62 -20.53
N SER A 14 -8.15 -4.86 -21.57
CA SER A 14 -9.03 -3.87 -22.18
C SER A 14 -10.48 -4.19 -21.86
N LEU A 15 -11.26 -3.17 -21.52
CA LEU A 15 -12.70 -3.26 -21.33
C LEU A 15 -13.36 -2.89 -22.65
N VAL A 16 -14.26 -3.73 -23.12
CA VAL A 16 -15.09 -3.49 -24.29
C VAL A 16 -16.58 -3.58 -23.91
N ASP A 17 -17.43 -2.82 -24.59
CA ASP A 17 -18.87 -2.93 -24.42
C ASP A 17 -19.44 -4.12 -25.22
N ALA A 18 -20.76 -4.28 -25.20
CA ALA A 18 -21.46 -5.36 -25.89
C ALA A 18 -21.31 -5.30 -27.42
N ASP A 19 -21.04 -4.13 -27.97
CA ASP A 19 -20.88 -3.88 -29.41
C ASP A 19 -19.41 -4.01 -29.85
N GLY A 20 -18.50 -4.38 -28.90
CA GLY A 20 -17.06 -4.55 -29.16
C GLY A 20 -16.28 -3.23 -29.16
N LYS A 21 -16.88 -2.10 -28.80
CA LYS A 21 -16.19 -0.83 -28.68
C LYS A 21 -15.34 -0.79 -27.42
N THR A 22 -14.09 -0.40 -27.57
CA THR A 22 -13.17 -0.27 -26.43
C THR A 22 -13.53 0.94 -25.56
N ILE A 23 -13.84 0.68 -24.27
CA ILE A 23 -14.10 1.70 -23.24
C ILE A 23 -12.78 2.07 -22.55
N VAL A 24 -11.99 1.06 -22.15
CA VAL A 24 -10.68 1.24 -21.52
C VAL A 24 -9.68 0.31 -22.20
N ARG A 25 -8.48 0.79 -22.49
CA ARG A 25 -7.46 0.01 -23.17
C ARG A 25 -6.24 -0.20 -22.29
N ASN A 26 -5.80 -1.45 -22.19
CA ASN A 26 -4.51 -1.86 -21.64
C ASN A 26 -4.22 -1.29 -20.23
N LYS A 27 -5.17 -1.50 -19.30
CA LYS A 27 -5.07 -1.10 -17.91
C LYS A 27 -5.19 -2.32 -16.98
N HIS A 28 -4.66 -2.21 -15.76
CA HIS A 28 -4.73 -3.27 -14.76
C HIS A 28 -6.09 -3.31 -14.06
N LEU A 29 -7.14 -3.56 -14.84
CA LEU A 29 -8.55 -3.42 -14.41
C LEU A 29 -8.93 -4.30 -13.23
N LEU A 30 -8.25 -5.44 -13.04
CA LEU A 30 -8.49 -6.39 -11.96
C LEU A 30 -7.48 -6.28 -10.82
N SER A 31 -6.54 -5.32 -10.89
CA SER A 31 -5.53 -5.11 -9.86
C SER A 31 -6.11 -4.26 -8.73
N LEU A 32 -6.52 -4.90 -7.64
CA LEU A 32 -7.02 -4.19 -6.46
C LEU A 32 -5.89 -3.50 -5.70
N LYS A 33 -6.22 -2.34 -5.11
CA LYS A 33 -5.45 -1.73 -4.03
C LYS A 33 -5.34 -2.68 -2.83
N ASP A 34 -4.38 -2.45 -1.96
CA ASP A 34 -4.20 -3.29 -0.79
C ASP A 34 -5.24 -2.95 0.29
N LEU A 35 -5.91 -3.99 0.80
CA LEU A 35 -6.89 -3.83 1.87
C LEU A 35 -6.17 -3.44 3.16
N ASN A 36 -6.43 -2.25 3.66
CA ASN A 36 -5.88 -1.76 4.92
C ASN A 36 -7.02 -1.32 5.85
N GLN A 37 -7.29 -2.10 6.87
CA GLN A 37 -8.35 -1.83 7.85
C GLN A 37 -7.79 -1.30 9.17
N SER A 38 -6.54 -0.87 9.19
CA SER A 38 -5.86 -0.46 10.42
C SER A 38 -6.50 0.76 11.09
N GLU A 39 -7.18 1.64 10.35
CA GLU A 39 -7.84 2.83 10.88
C GLU A 39 -9.24 2.57 11.40
N VAL A 40 -9.88 1.51 10.93
CA VAL A 40 -11.24 1.12 11.28
C VAL A 40 -11.28 -0.15 12.17
N LEU A 41 -10.16 -0.46 12.82
CA LEU A 41 -10.04 -1.66 13.68
C LEU A 41 -11.06 -1.67 14.81
N GLU A 42 -11.36 -0.52 15.39
CA GLU A 42 -12.31 -0.43 16.51
C GLU A 42 -13.73 -0.76 16.04
N GLU A 43 -14.13 -0.25 14.88
CA GLU A 43 -15.42 -0.56 14.25
C GLU A 43 -15.54 -2.07 13.96
N LEU A 44 -14.44 -2.70 13.52
CA LEU A 44 -14.42 -4.15 13.29
C LEU A 44 -14.55 -4.96 14.57
N LEU A 45 -13.92 -4.53 15.66
CA LEU A 45 -14.06 -5.16 16.97
C LEU A 45 -15.49 -5.00 17.50
N ASP A 46 -16.07 -3.81 17.38
CA ASP A 46 -17.47 -3.53 17.78
C ASP A 46 -18.46 -4.38 16.96
N ALA A 47 -18.15 -4.65 15.70
CA ALA A 47 -18.92 -5.55 14.84
C ALA A 47 -18.70 -7.05 15.16
N GLY A 48 -17.88 -7.38 16.16
CA GLY A 48 -17.65 -8.75 16.64
C GLY A 48 -16.48 -9.49 16.01
N ALA A 49 -15.56 -8.80 15.32
CA ALA A 49 -14.35 -9.44 14.80
C ALA A 49 -13.41 -9.84 15.94
N THR A 50 -13.15 -11.13 16.10
CA THR A 50 -12.29 -11.69 17.15
C THR A 50 -10.92 -12.11 16.67
N SER A 51 -10.71 -12.19 15.36
CA SER A 51 -9.44 -12.61 14.74
C SER A 51 -9.20 -11.84 13.46
N LEU A 52 -7.96 -11.41 13.25
CA LEU A 52 -7.51 -10.68 12.08
C LEU A 52 -6.46 -11.49 11.33
N LYS A 53 -6.66 -11.67 10.02
CA LYS A 53 -5.70 -12.36 9.16
C LYS A 53 -4.92 -11.35 8.33
N ILE A 54 -3.59 -11.37 8.47
CA ILE A 54 -2.68 -10.57 7.66
C ILE A 54 -2.14 -11.44 6.54
N GLU A 55 -2.33 -11.01 5.29
CA GLU A 55 -1.80 -11.69 4.12
C GLU A 55 -0.41 -11.13 3.78
N GLY A 56 0.57 -12.03 3.72
CA GLY A 56 1.96 -11.69 3.44
C GLY A 56 2.62 -12.62 2.43
N ARG A 57 1.83 -13.40 1.66
CA ARG A 57 2.38 -14.30 0.66
C ARG A 57 3.24 -13.53 -0.37
N LEU A 58 4.43 -14.05 -0.65
CA LEU A 58 5.41 -13.44 -1.54
C LEU A 58 5.90 -12.05 -1.06
N LYS A 59 5.75 -11.75 0.22
CA LYS A 59 6.31 -10.55 0.85
C LYS A 59 7.55 -10.93 1.67
N ASP A 60 8.45 -9.96 1.80
CA ASP A 60 9.64 -10.13 2.61
C ASP A 60 9.35 -10.03 4.12
N VAL A 61 10.34 -10.35 4.92
CA VAL A 61 10.23 -10.31 6.38
C VAL A 61 10.01 -8.89 6.90
N THR A 62 10.53 -7.88 6.21
CA THR A 62 10.37 -6.47 6.58
C THR A 62 8.92 -6.03 6.45
N TYR A 63 8.26 -6.41 5.36
CA TYR A 63 6.82 -6.19 5.20
C TYR A 63 6.02 -6.83 6.33
N VAL A 64 6.28 -8.11 6.63
CA VAL A 64 5.54 -8.84 7.67
C VAL A 64 5.73 -8.19 9.03
N LYS A 65 6.96 -7.84 9.41
CA LYS A 65 7.25 -7.14 10.66
C LYS A 65 6.54 -5.79 10.74
N ASN A 66 6.64 -4.97 9.68
CA ASN A 66 6.06 -3.63 9.64
C ASN A 66 4.53 -3.66 9.77
N VAL A 67 3.85 -4.50 8.98
CA VAL A 67 2.39 -4.62 9.02
C VAL A 67 1.92 -5.17 10.35
N THR A 68 2.54 -6.24 10.85
CA THR A 68 2.17 -6.84 12.14
C THR A 68 2.36 -5.87 13.29
N ALA A 69 3.47 -5.12 13.31
CA ALA A 69 3.75 -4.10 14.31
C ALA A 69 2.71 -2.97 14.28
N ALA A 70 2.33 -2.49 13.08
CA ALA A 70 1.32 -1.44 12.92
C ALA A 70 -0.03 -1.84 13.51
N TYR A 71 -0.54 -3.02 13.14
CA TYR A 71 -1.79 -3.55 13.66
C TYR A 71 -1.71 -3.83 15.17
N ARG A 72 -0.59 -4.40 15.65
CA ARG A 72 -0.42 -4.68 17.08
C ARG A 72 -0.45 -3.40 17.91
N ARG A 73 0.26 -2.36 17.50
CA ARG A 73 0.25 -1.06 18.22
C ARG A 73 -1.13 -0.42 18.26
N ARG A 74 -1.88 -0.47 17.15
CA ARG A 74 -3.25 0.06 17.12
C ARG A 74 -4.19 -0.72 18.03
N LEU A 75 -4.12 -2.05 18.01
CA LEU A 75 -4.89 -2.90 18.94
C LEU A 75 -4.53 -2.63 20.40
N ASP A 76 -3.24 -2.50 20.74
CA ASP A 76 -2.81 -2.21 22.10
C ASP A 76 -3.34 -0.83 22.58
N ALA A 77 -3.36 0.16 21.69
CA ALA A 77 -3.95 1.47 21.99
C ALA A 77 -5.46 1.40 22.22
N ILE A 78 -6.19 0.58 21.47
CA ILE A 78 -7.61 0.32 21.70
C ILE A 78 -7.81 -0.35 23.06
N PHE A 79 -7.08 -1.42 23.36
CA PHE A 79 -7.20 -2.17 24.62
C PHE A 79 -6.80 -1.36 25.85
N ALA A 80 -5.92 -0.36 25.68
CA ALA A 80 -5.58 0.56 26.78
C ALA A 80 -6.78 1.41 27.23
N ARG A 81 -7.67 1.80 26.32
CA ARG A 81 -8.84 2.68 26.59
C ARG A 81 -10.18 1.94 26.65
N ARG A 82 -10.34 0.81 25.96
CA ARG A 82 -11.56 0.00 25.86
C ARG A 82 -11.38 -1.28 26.67
N LYS A 83 -11.85 -1.29 27.91
CA LYS A 83 -11.64 -2.42 28.86
C LYS A 83 -12.50 -3.63 28.60
N GLU A 84 -13.53 -3.51 27.79
CA GLU A 84 -14.35 -4.61 27.28
C GLU A 84 -13.60 -5.52 26.29
N TYR A 85 -12.48 -5.06 25.75
CA TYR A 85 -11.61 -5.84 24.88
C TYR A 85 -10.36 -6.31 25.61
N ALA A 86 -9.94 -7.54 25.31
CA ALA A 86 -8.73 -8.13 25.84
C ALA A 86 -7.99 -8.93 24.77
N ARG A 87 -6.70 -9.10 24.98
CA ARG A 87 -5.90 -9.99 24.14
C ARG A 87 -6.26 -11.44 24.40
N ALA A 88 -6.51 -12.21 23.33
CA ALA A 88 -6.64 -13.67 23.42
C ALA A 88 -5.28 -14.37 23.55
N SER A 89 -4.19 -13.72 23.10
CA SER A 89 -2.84 -14.29 23.15
C SER A 89 -2.07 -13.80 24.38
N SER A 90 -1.21 -14.67 24.92
CA SER A 90 -0.23 -14.34 25.96
C SER A 90 1.01 -13.65 25.38
N GLY A 91 1.86 -13.10 26.25
CA GLY A 91 3.14 -12.50 25.91
C GLY A 91 3.05 -11.00 25.56
N THR A 92 4.20 -10.39 25.38
CA THR A 92 4.37 -8.98 25.04
C THR A 92 5.13 -8.84 23.72
N CYS A 93 4.70 -7.86 22.89
CA CYS A 93 5.43 -7.48 21.71
C CYS A 93 6.24 -6.21 21.99
N ARG A 94 7.52 -6.21 21.63
CA ARG A 94 8.40 -5.05 21.71
C ARG A 94 8.89 -4.71 20.32
N PHE A 95 8.89 -3.44 19.98
CA PHE A 95 9.33 -2.92 18.69
C PHE A 95 10.34 -1.80 18.92
N ASP A 96 11.45 -1.86 18.23
CA ASP A 96 12.53 -0.87 18.21
C ASP A 96 12.41 0.10 17.03
N PHE A 97 11.30 0.04 16.29
CA PHE A 97 11.03 0.88 15.14
C PHE A 97 9.59 1.42 15.15
N GLN A 98 9.38 2.50 14.40
CA GLN A 98 8.06 3.06 14.12
C GLN A 98 7.51 2.44 12.82
N PRO A 99 6.43 1.65 12.87
CA PRO A 99 5.87 1.05 11.67
C PRO A 99 5.24 2.11 10.76
N GLN A 100 5.49 1.99 9.46
CA GLN A 100 4.99 2.87 8.41
C GLN A 100 4.50 2.00 7.26
N LEU A 101 3.17 1.88 7.13
CA LEU A 101 2.57 0.96 6.15
C LEU A 101 2.88 1.36 4.71
N ASP A 102 2.93 2.67 4.43
CA ASP A 102 3.16 3.23 3.10
C ASP A 102 4.57 2.94 2.59
N LYS A 103 5.56 2.80 3.48
CA LYS A 103 6.96 2.53 3.13
C LYS A 103 7.26 1.05 2.86
N SER A 104 6.30 0.18 3.10
CA SER A 104 6.38 -1.21 2.65
C SER A 104 5.58 -1.39 1.35
N PHE A 105 5.48 -2.62 0.86
CA PHE A 105 4.75 -2.87 -0.38
C PHE A 105 3.31 -2.38 -0.27
N SER A 106 2.92 -1.43 -1.12
CA SER A 106 1.55 -0.92 -1.24
C SER A 106 1.24 -0.45 -2.67
N ARG A 107 0.07 -0.83 -3.17
CA ARG A 107 -0.52 -0.32 -4.43
C ARG A 107 -1.52 0.81 -4.19
N GLY A 108 -1.39 1.49 -3.06
CA GLY A 108 -2.42 2.32 -2.46
C GLY A 108 -3.34 1.50 -1.58
N PHE A 109 -4.02 2.15 -0.65
CA PHE A 109 -4.89 1.49 0.32
C PHE A 109 -6.37 1.68 -0.02
N THR A 110 -7.18 0.71 0.42
CA THR A 110 -8.63 0.74 0.32
C THR A 110 -9.26 0.05 1.53
N HIS A 111 -10.43 0.51 1.93
CA HIS A 111 -11.32 -0.20 2.86
C HIS A 111 -12.27 -1.16 2.12
N TYR A 112 -12.11 -1.28 0.80
CA TYR A 112 -12.99 -2.04 -0.08
C TYR A 112 -14.44 -1.56 0.08
N PHE A 113 -15.37 -2.43 0.41
CA PHE A 113 -16.79 -2.09 0.55
C PHE A 113 -17.26 -1.96 2.00
N LEU A 114 -16.36 -1.78 2.95
CA LEU A 114 -16.71 -1.69 4.38
C LEU A 114 -17.70 -0.54 4.66
N GLN A 115 -17.50 0.58 4.01
CA GLN A 115 -18.34 1.79 4.16
C GLN A 115 -19.29 1.99 2.98
N GLY A 116 -19.64 0.91 2.27
CA GLY A 116 -20.52 0.95 1.10
C GLY A 116 -19.78 0.83 -0.23
N ARG A 117 -20.56 0.82 -1.33
CA ARG A 117 -20.02 0.75 -2.69
C ARG A 117 -19.71 2.16 -3.17
N GLY A 118 -18.44 2.49 -3.21
CA GLY A 118 -17.95 3.77 -3.71
C GLY A 118 -16.44 3.84 -3.62
N GLY A 119 -15.84 4.80 -4.32
CA GLY A 119 -14.40 5.02 -4.31
C GLY A 119 -13.60 4.08 -5.22
N GLU A 120 -12.36 4.43 -5.40
CA GLU A 120 -11.41 3.67 -6.21
C GLU A 120 -10.83 2.51 -5.42
N ILE A 121 -11.23 1.30 -5.76
CA ILE A 121 -10.70 0.07 -5.16
C ILE A 121 -9.59 -0.57 -5.99
N THR A 122 -9.29 -0.04 -7.18
CA THR A 122 -8.34 -0.61 -8.14
C THR A 122 -7.11 0.26 -8.32
N SER A 123 -5.99 -0.39 -8.60
CA SER A 123 -4.74 0.23 -9.02
C SER A 123 -4.58 0.03 -10.53
N PHE A 124 -5.20 0.91 -11.32
CA PHE A 124 -5.31 0.76 -12.78
C PHE A 124 -3.98 0.90 -13.51
N ASP A 125 -3.10 1.75 -13.03
CA ASP A 125 -1.89 2.12 -13.76
C ASP A 125 -0.74 1.14 -13.52
N THR A 126 -0.72 0.49 -12.35
CA THR A 126 0.34 -0.47 -12.03
C THR A 126 -0.10 -1.52 -11.01
N PRO A 127 0.35 -2.78 -11.17
CA PRO A 127 0.21 -3.80 -10.13
C PRO A 127 1.36 -3.80 -9.13
N LYS A 128 2.34 -2.89 -9.30
CA LYS A 128 3.55 -2.77 -8.46
C LYS A 128 3.29 -1.86 -7.27
N SER A 129 4.22 -1.85 -6.32
CA SER A 129 4.21 -0.90 -5.21
C SER A 129 4.42 0.52 -5.70
N LEU A 130 3.62 1.45 -5.16
CA LEU A 130 3.77 2.89 -5.38
C LEU A 130 4.56 3.56 -4.25
N GLY A 131 4.61 2.92 -3.06
CA GLY A 131 5.26 3.51 -1.89
C GLY A 131 4.52 4.73 -1.35
N GLU A 132 5.23 5.55 -0.61
CA GLU A 132 4.76 6.80 -0.01
C GLU A 132 4.88 7.94 -1.02
N GLU A 133 3.85 8.79 -1.11
CA GLU A 133 3.94 10.01 -1.91
C GLU A 133 4.95 10.99 -1.30
N MET A 134 5.94 11.38 -2.08
CA MET A 134 7.05 12.22 -1.64
C MET A 134 6.92 13.67 -2.14
N GLY A 135 6.20 13.89 -3.23
CA GLY A 135 6.00 15.21 -3.82
C GLY A 135 5.94 15.19 -5.34
N THR A 136 6.10 16.36 -5.93
CA THR A 136 6.02 16.58 -7.39
C THR A 136 7.37 16.96 -7.94
N LEU A 137 7.78 16.33 -9.04
CA LEU A 137 8.96 16.72 -9.80
C LEU A 137 8.76 18.14 -10.38
N LYS A 138 9.68 19.03 -10.08
CA LYS A 138 9.67 20.42 -10.57
C LYS A 138 10.63 20.66 -11.69
N GLU A 139 11.81 20.08 -11.62
CA GLU A 139 12.88 20.33 -12.59
C GLU A 139 13.77 19.10 -12.74
N GLN A 140 14.27 18.91 -13.94
CA GLN A 140 15.35 17.97 -14.25
C GLN A 140 16.48 18.74 -14.96
N ARG A 141 17.64 18.80 -14.32
CA ARG A 141 18.79 19.53 -14.87
C ARG A 141 20.10 18.89 -14.45
N GLY A 142 21.02 18.68 -15.40
CA GLY A 142 22.39 18.22 -15.12
C GLY A 142 22.49 16.91 -14.34
N GLY A 143 21.53 15.98 -14.54
CA GLY A 143 21.48 14.71 -13.79
C GLY A 143 20.84 14.80 -12.40
N TYR A 144 20.34 15.98 -12.04
CA TYR A 144 19.60 16.21 -10.80
C TYR A 144 18.10 16.33 -11.04
N LEU A 145 17.33 15.85 -10.07
CA LEU A 145 15.88 16.00 -10.02
C LEU A 145 15.53 16.87 -8.82
N THR A 146 14.81 17.96 -9.06
CA THR A 146 14.28 18.80 -7.98
C THR A 146 12.84 18.41 -7.69
N VAL A 147 12.57 17.99 -6.47
CA VAL A 147 11.24 17.56 -6.04
C VAL A 147 10.68 18.54 -5.01
N ALA A 148 9.49 19.07 -5.28
CA ALA A 148 8.74 19.84 -4.29
C ALA A 148 7.94 18.88 -3.41
N GLY A 149 8.35 18.76 -2.16
CA GLY A 149 7.73 17.92 -1.14
C GLY A 149 8.24 18.31 0.24
N ILE A 150 7.59 17.78 1.27
CA ILE A 150 7.94 18.07 2.67
C ILE A 150 8.70 16.93 3.35
N LYS A 151 8.81 15.80 2.69
CA LYS A 151 9.45 14.59 3.23
C LYS A 151 10.89 14.50 2.74
N PRO A 152 11.84 14.13 3.62
CA PRO A 152 13.24 14.00 3.24
C PRO A 152 13.47 12.74 2.39
N PHE A 153 14.38 12.86 1.43
CA PHE A 153 14.97 11.73 0.73
C PHE A 153 16.28 11.33 1.40
N HIS A 154 16.66 10.07 1.22
CA HIS A 154 17.94 9.54 1.70
C HIS A 154 18.70 8.86 0.56
N ASN A 155 20.01 8.82 0.69
CA ASN A 155 20.85 8.07 -0.24
C ASN A 155 20.47 6.60 -0.22
N GLY A 156 20.24 6.03 -1.39
CA GLY A 156 19.82 4.64 -1.55
C GLY A 156 18.32 4.41 -1.58
N ASP A 157 17.49 5.45 -1.37
CA ASP A 157 16.04 5.31 -1.50
C ASP A 157 15.65 4.88 -2.92
N GLY A 158 14.73 3.92 -3.00
CA GLY A 158 14.05 3.57 -4.24
C GLY A 158 12.87 4.50 -4.46
N VAL A 159 12.86 5.21 -5.58
CA VAL A 159 11.75 6.10 -5.97
C VAL A 159 11.10 5.61 -7.25
N CYS A 160 9.83 5.93 -7.41
CA CYS A 160 9.08 5.65 -8.63
C CYS A 160 8.16 6.82 -9.00
N PHE A 161 7.81 6.89 -10.28
CA PHE A 161 6.88 7.86 -10.82
C PHE A 161 6.17 7.27 -12.05
N LEU A 162 5.03 7.83 -12.42
CA LEU A 162 4.36 7.49 -13.67
C LEU A 162 4.87 8.44 -14.77
N ASP A 163 5.32 7.85 -15.89
CA ASP A 163 5.70 8.63 -17.06
C ASP A 163 4.46 9.19 -17.81
N GLU A 164 4.67 9.98 -18.85
CA GLU A 164 3.61 10.58 -19.65
C GLU A 164 2.67 9.55 -20.29
N GLN A 165 3.11 8.32 -20.45
CA GLN A 165 2.31 7.20 -20.96
C GLN A 165 1.63 6.42 -19.83
N GLY A 166 1.76 6.86 -18.55
CA GLY A 166 1.19 6.21 -17.38
C GLY A 166 1.91 4.90 -17.00
N ARG A 167 3.16 4.70 -17.42
CA ARG A 167 3.96 3.53 -17.05
C ARG A 167 4.80 3.83 -15.83
N LEU A 168 4.83 2.89 -14.87
CA LEU A 168 5.64 3.04 -13.68
C LEU A 168 7.13 2.89 -14.02
N GLN A 169 7.87 3.96 -13.83
CA GLN A 169 9.31 4.04 -13.87
C GLN A 169 9.89 4.12 -12.47
N GLY A 170 11.11 3.66 -12.27
CA GLY A 170 11.75 3.72 -10.96
C GLY A 170 13.26 3.67 -11.05
N PHE A 171 13.91 4.27 -10.06
CA PHE A 171 15.35 4.26 -9.92
C PHE A 171 15.73 4.35 -8.44
N ARG A 172 16.99 4.16 -8.15
CA ARG A 172 17.56 4.36 -6.82
C ARG A 172 18.28 5.70 -6.76
N ILE A 173 18.05 6.46 -5.71
CA ILE A 173 18.75 7.73 -5.45
C ILE A 173 20.18 7.40 -5.04
N ASN A 174 21.16 7.90 -5.82
CA ASN A 174 22.57 7.74 -5.47
C ASN A 174 23.00 8.74 -4.40
N ARG A 175 22.55 9.99 -4.53
CA ARG A 175 22.93 11.09 -3.65
C ARG A 175 21.79 12.08 -3.50
N VAL A 176 21.62 12.56 -2.29
CA VAL A 176 20.72 13.65 -1.94
C VAL A 176 21.54 14.87 -1.59
N ASP A 177 21.32 16.00 -2.25
CA ASP A 177 21.97 17.28 -2.00
C ASP A 177 20.95 18.26 -1.40
N GLY A 178 20.92 18.34 -0.07
CA GLY A 178 20.05 19.26 0.68
C GLY A 178 18.56 18.89 0.66
N ASN A 179 17.75 19.79 1.19
CA ASN A 179 16.28 19.69 1.21
C ASN A 179 15.65 20.65 0.15
N LYS A 180 16.27 20.83 -0.98
CA LYS A 180 15.74 21.69 -2.04
C LYS A 180 15.15 20.86 -3.16
#